data_58dcfef6ceed240cc7085d12d1414eb8
#
_entry.id   58dcfef6ceed240cc7085d12d1414eb8
#
_cell.length_a   1.000
_cell.length_b   1.000
_cell.length_c   1.000
_cell.angle_alpha   90.00
_cell.angle_beta   90.00
_cell.angle_gamma   90.00
#
_symmetry.space_group_name_H-M   'P 1'
#
loop_
_entity.id
_entity.type
_entity.pdbx_description
1 polymer ?
#
loop_
_entity_poly.entity_id
_entity_poly.type
_entity_poly.pdbx_seq_one_letter_code
_entity_poly.pdbx_strand_id
1 'polypeptide(L)'
;MALENEMKICPLCGKSTLEYVNSRHWVCSECGLDLFNNVAAAVGLILYTEDNQILLEKRAKEPRKGFLALPGGFIDPDESAETACVREVKEEIGLDINENDISFVGSSPNTYIFKNMTYKTCDIFFSCKLPENFDINQLKIQESEVQELDFYKITSEMDIENLPLAFGSANLMLKKWLNSRK
;
A
#
# COMPACT_ATOMS: atom_id res chain seq x y z
N MET A 1 -20.87 -9.22 -1.11
CA MET A 1 -20.32 -9.32 -2.48
C MET A 1 -19.94 -7.89 -2.88
N ALA A 2 -18.66 -7.61 -3.15
CA ALA A 2 -18.29 -6.34 -3.75
C ALA A 2 -18.89 -6.30 -5.16
N LEU A 3 -19.56 -5.21 -5.49
CA LEU A 3 -20.08 -5.00 -6.83
C LEU A 3 -18.91 -4.98 -7.81
N GLU A 4 -18.94 -5.78 -8.85
CA GLU A 4 -18.09 -5.54 -10.00
C GLU A 4 -18.42 -4.13 -10.52
N ASN A 5 -17.38 -3.34 -10.78
CA ASN A 5 -17.57 -1.93 -11.20
C ASN A 5 -18.18 -1.89 -12.61
N GLU A 6 -19.50 -2.04 -12.72
CA GLU A 6 -20.21 -1.89 -13.97
C GLU A 6 -20.34 -0.42 -14.34
N MET A 7 -19.33 0.12 -15.01
CA MET A 7 -19.44 1.44 -15.64
C MET A 7 -20.21 1.31 -16.95
N LYS A 8 -21.29 2.09 -17.09
CA LYS A 8 -22.13 2.12 -18.31
C LYS A 8 -22.08 3.46 -19.04
N ILE A 9 -21.80 4.53 -18.30
CA ILE A 9 -21.77 5.89 -18.87
C ILE A 9 -20.37 6.21 -19.36
N CYS A 10 -20.25 6.50 -20.64
CA CYS A 10 -18.97 6.91 -21.24
C CYS A 10 -18.57 8.31 -20.73
N PRO A 11 -17.37 8.48 -20.15
CA PRO A 11 -16.92 9.77 -19.64
C PRO A 11 -16.60 10.79 -20.75
N LEU A 12 -16.40 10.33 -21.99
CA LEU A 12 -16.10 11.21 -23.13
C LEU A 12 -17.36 11.76 -23.79
N CYS A 13 -18.37 10.91 -24.08
CA CYS A 13 -19.57 11.34 -24.81
C CYS A 13 -20.84 11.40 -23.95
N GLY A 14 -20.79 10.96 -22.68
CA GLY A 14 -21.91 10.99 -21.73
C GLY A 14 -23.00 9.96 -21.98
N LYS A 15 -22.87 9.10 -23.00
CA LYS A 15 -23.87 8.08 -23.33
C LYS A 15 -23.67 6.80 -22.54
N SER A 16 -24.76 6.04 -22.31
CA SER A 16 -24.74 4.76 -21.59
C SER A 16 -24.43 3.61 -22.54
N THR A 17 -23.22 3.60 -23.07
CA THR A 17 -22.74 2.70 -24.14
C THR A 17 -21.38 2.06 -23.88
N LEU A 18 -20.93 2.07 -22.61
CA LEU A 18 -19.70 1.36 -22.25
C LEU A 18 -19.98 -0.13 -22.04
N GLU A 19 -19.16 -0.96 -22.69
CA GLU A 19 -19.16 -2.42 -22.54
C GLU A 19 -17.78 -2.88 -22.04
N TYR A 20 -17.76 -3.74 -21.00
CA TYR A 20 -16.50 -4.27 -20.46
C TYR A 20 -16.04 -5.46 -21.30
N VAL A 21 -14.86 -5.32 -21.92
CA VAL A 21 -14.34 -6.27 -22.89
C VAL A 21 -13.07 -6.93 -22.36
N ASN A 22 -12.98 -8.25 -22.51
CA ASN A 22 -11.81 -9.06 -22.18
C ASN A 22 -11.28 -8.89 -20.73
N SER A 23 -12.17 -8.54 -19.79
CA SER A 23 -11.82 -8.29 -18.38
C SER A 23 -10.69 -7.27 -18.20
N ARG A 24 -10.52 -6.34 -19.14
CA ARG A 24 -9.38 -5.43 -19.20
C ARG A 24 -9.73 -3.95 -19.42
N HIS A 25 -10.73 -3.65 -20.23
CA HIS A 25 -11.09 -2.29 -20.57
C HIS A 25 -12.56 -2.19 -20.95
N TRP A 26 -13.09 -0.98 -20.96
CA TRP A 26 -14.41 -0.65 -21.48
C TRP A 26 -14.28 -0.01 -22.85
N VAL A 27 -15.14 -0.40 -23.76
CA VAL A 27 -15.25 0.18 -25.12
C VAL A 27 -16.59 0.91 -25.23
N CYS A 28 -16.56 2.11 -25.75
CA CYS A 28 -17.77 2.87 -26.06
C CYS A 28 -18.16 2.66 -27.53
N SER A 29 -19.33 2.04 -27.76
CA SER A 29 -19.84 1.78 -29.12
C SER A 29 -20.23 3.04 -29.89
N GLU A 30 -20.43 4.20 -29.23
CA GLU A 30 -20.79 5.45 -29.86
C GLU A 30 -19.59 6.30 -30.32
N CYS A 31 -18.59 6.48 -29.46
CA CYS A 31 -17.46 7.38 -29.76
C CYS A 31 -16.12 6.68 -29.91
N GLY A 32 -16.09 5.33 -29.74
CA GLY A 32 -14.87 4.55 -29.89
C GLY A 32 -13.85 4.71 -28.74
N LEU A 33 -14.25 5.30 -27.59
CA LEU A 33 -13.35 5.41 -26.44
C LEU A 33 -12.98 4.02 -25.92
N ASP A 34 -11.69 3.77 -25.77
CA ASP A 34 -11.11 2.67 -24.98
C ASP A 34 -10.71 3.19 -23.61
N LEU A 35 -11.38 2.73 -22.55
CA LEU A 35 -11.06 3.09 -21.16
C LEU A 35 -10.49 1.87 -20.44
N PHE A 36 -9.20 1.88 -20.17
CA PHE A 36 -8.53 0.76 -19.51
C PHE A 36 -8.84 0.69 -18.01
N ASN A 37 -9.05 -0.53 -17.52
CA ASN A 37 -9.16 -0.83 -16.09
C ASN A 37 -7.75 -0.94 -15.49
N ASN A 38 -7.09 0.21 -15.32
CA ASN A 38 -5.75 0.27 -14.78
C ASN A 38 -5.75 -0.03 -13.27
N VAL A 39 -4.71 -0.72 -12.80
CA VAL A 39 -4.48 -0.89 -11.38
C VAL A 39 -4.05 0.44 -10.74
N ALA A 40 -4.51 0.71 -9.53
CA ALA A 40 -3.97 1.80 -8.73
C ALA A 40 -2.60 1.37 -8.19
N ALA A 41 -1.63 2.29 -8.18
CA ALA A 41 -0.34 2.03 -7.57
C ALA A 41 -0.36 2.49 -6.10
N ALA A 42 0.26 1.69 -5.23
CA ALA A 42 0.42 2.00 -3.81
C ALA A 42 1.82 1.63 -3.35
N VAL A 43 2.30 2.27 -2.28
CA VAL A 43 3.60 2.03 -1.69
C VAL A 43 3.49 1.58 -0.24
N GLY A 44 4.50 0.84 0.24
CA GLY A 44 4.66 0.51 1.64
C GLY A 44 6.14 0.45 2.02
N LEU A 45 6.49 0.92 3.22
CA LEU A 45 7.86 0.96 3.69
C LEU A 45 8.09 0.02 4.86
N ILE A 46 9.07 -0.88 4.72
CA ILE A 46 9.57 -1.74 5.78
C ILE A 46 10.66 -0.96 6.54
N LEU A 47 10.28 -0.33 7.64
CA LEU A 47 11.20 0.33 8.57
C LEU A 47 11.74 -0.69 9.57
N TYR A 48 13.05 -0.89 9.61
CA TYR A 48 13.62 -1.97 10.41
C TYR A 48 14.88 -1.56 11.18
N THR A 49 15.09 -2.21 12.32
CA THR A 49 16.29 -2.07 13.14
C THR A 49 17.34 -3.13 12.80
N GLU A 50 18.57 -2.99 13.30
CA GLU A 50 19.66 -3.95 13.10
C GLU A 50 19.29 -5.36 13.59
N ASP A 51 18.54 -5.45 14.67
CA ASP A 51 18.15 -6.71 15.30
C ASP A 51 16.82 -7.26 14.76
N ASN A 52 16.41 -6.83 13.54
CA ASN A 52 15.22 -7.30 12.83
C ASN A 52 13.89 -7.02 13.55
N GLN A 53 13.77 -5.90 14.22
CA GLN A 53 12.46 -5.38 14.64
C GLN A 53 11.91 -4.51 13.49
N ILE A 54 10.64 -4.68 13.17
CA ILE A 54 9.95 -3.93 12.13
C ILE A 54 8.93 -3.03 12.79
N LEU A 55 8.95 -1.74 12.42
CA LEU A 55 7.94 -0.78 12.82
C LEU A 55 6.66 -1.02 12.03
N LEU A 56 5.58 -1.33 12.73
CA LEU A 56 4.25 -1.45 12.16
C LEU A 56 3.31 -0.44 12.80
N GLU A 57 2.36 0.00 12.01
CA GLU A 57 1.25 0.83 12.46
C GLU A 57 -0.02 0.01 12.67
N LYS A 58 -0.84 0.42 13.64
CA LYS A 58 -2.19 -0.07 13.80
C LYS A 58 -3.16 0.90 13.14
N ARG A 59 -3.90 0.42 12.16
CA ARG A 59 -4.79 1.25 11.33
C ARG A 59 -5.92 1.88 12.13
N ALA A 60 -6.14 3.19 11.97
CA ALA A 60 -7.26 3.92 12.58
C ALA A 60 -8.52 3.92 11.71
N LYS A 61 -8.39 3.69 10.39
CA LYS A 61 -9.48 3.80 9.41
C LYS A 61 -9.79 2.49 8.68
N GLU A 62 -11.00 2.41 8.13
CA GLU A 62 -11.36 1.33 7.20
C GLU A 62 -10.67 1.52 5.83
N PRO A 63 -10.43 0.44 5.08
CA PRO A 63 -10.69 -0.96 5.44
C PRO A 63 -9.66 -1.49 6.44
N ARG A 64 -10.05 -2.53 7.16
CA ARG A 64 -9.17 -3.22 8.09
C ARG A 64 -8.71 -2.38 9.30
N LYS A 65 -9.57 -1.51 9.83
CA LYS A 65 -9.33 -0.81 11.09
C LYS A 65 -8.93 -1.77 12.21
N GLY A 66 -7.88 -1.42 12.96
CA GLY A 66 -7.34 -2.22 14.08
C GLY A 66 -6.36 -3.33 13.67
N PHE A 67 -6.16 -3.57 12.37
CA PHE A 67 -5.13 -4.46 11.87
C PHE A 67 -3.80 -3.73 11.73
N LEU A 68 -2.71 -4.50 11.67
CA LEU A 68 -1.37 -3.96 11.48
C LEU A 68 -1.07 -3.72 9.99
N ALA A 69 -0.34 -2.66 9.70
CA ALA A 69 0.12 -2.33 8.36
C ALA A 69 1.56 -1.79 8.38
N LEU A 70 2.19 -1.80 7.23
CA LEU A 70 3.38 -1.01 6.97
C LEU A 70 2.95 0.42 6.64
N PRO A 71 3.66 1.46 7.08
CA PRO A 71 3.40 2.82 6.65
C PRO A 71 3.41 2.94 5.13
N GLY A 72 2.45 3.68 4.56
CA GLY A 72 2.34 3.87 3.13
C GLY A 72 0.92 4.05 2.63
N GLY A 73 0.78 4.41 1.35
CA GLY A 73 -0.50 4.73 0.74
C GLY A 73 -0.47 4.74 -0.77
N PHE A 74 -1.42 5.44 -1.39
CA PHE A 74 -1.51 5.54 -2.84
C PHE A 74 -0.47 6.52 -3.40
N ILE A 75 0.03 6.21 -4.60
CA ILE A 75 0.88 7.11 -5.37
C ILE A 75 -0.03 8.15 -6.02
N ASP A 76 0.30 9.42 -5.84
CA ASP A 76 -0.40 10.54 -6.48
C ASP A 76 -0.01 10.68 -7.97
N PRO A 77 -0.87 11.30 -8.82
CA PRO A 77 -0.50 11.64 -10.18
C PRO A 77 0.81 12.46 -10.24
N ASP A 78 1.67 12.11 -11.18
CA ASP A 78 2.97 12.76 -11.42
C ASP A 78 4.03 12.56 -10.31
N GLU A 79 3.81 11.59 -9.41
CA GLU A 79 4.71 11.22 -8.33
C GLU A 79 5.45 9.90 -8.64
N SER A 80 6.73 9.78 -8.27
CA SER A 80 7.44 8.50 -8.32
C SER A 80 7.05 7.62 -7.11
N ALA A 81 7.29 6.31 -7.21
CA ALA A 81 7.04 5.40 -6.08
C ALA A 81 7.92 5.73 -4.87
N GLU A 82 9.15 6.16 -5.10
CA GLU A 82 10.10 6.56 -4.06
C GLU A 82 9.61 7.84 -3.36
N THR A 83 9.19 8.85 -4.11
CA THR A 83 8.64 10.10 -3.57
C THR A 83 7.37 9.85 -2.76
N ALA A 84 6.43 9.06 -3.31
CA ALA A 84 5.22 8.66 -2.61
C ALA A 84 5.53 7.95 -1.28
N CYS A 85 6.50 7.04 -1.30
CA CYS A 85 6.87 6.25 -0.13
C CYS A 85 7.35 7.13 1.03
N VAL A 86 8.25 8.09 0.77
CA VAL A 86 8.77 8.98 1.81
C VAL A 86 7.73 10.03 2.24
N ARG A 87 6.86 10.50 1.33
CA ARG A 87 5.76 11.41 1.64
C ARG A 87 4.75 10.77 2.60
N GLU A 88 4.27 9.57 2.28
CA GLU A 88 3.29 8.84 3.10
C GLU A 88 3.84 8.58 4.51
N VAL A 89 5.08 8.11 4.63
CA VAL A 89 5.74 7.90 5.93
C VAL A 89 5.83 9.20 6.74
N LYS A 90 6.12 10.31 6.09
CA LYS A 90 6.16 11.62 6.76
C LYS A 90 4.76 12.07 7.21
N GLU A 91 3.74 11.86 6.38
CA GLU A 91 2.36 12.23 6.69
C GLU A 91 1.78 11.38 7.83
N GLU A 92 1.94 10.04 7.76
CA GLU A 92 1.34 9.11 8.70
C GLU A 92 2.03 9.08 10.07
N ILE A 93 3.38 9.12 10.09
CA ILE A 93 4.16 8.92 11.32
C ILE A 93 5.15 10.03 11.64
N GLY A 94 5.26 11.06 10.79
CA GLY A 94 6.12 12.24 11.03
C GLY A 94 7.63 11.97 10.86
N LEU A 95 8.01 10.87 10.20
CA LEU A 95 9.42 10.51 9.98
C LEU A 95 9.92 11.03 8.63
N ASP A 96 10.94 11.89 8.67
CA ASP A 96 11.64 12.34 7.47
C ASP A 96 12.68 11.31 7.02
N ILE A 97 12.54 10.80 5.79
CA ILE A 97 13.45 9.83 5.16
C ILE A 97 13.89 10.39 3.82
N ASN A 98 15.17 10.20 3.48
CA ASN A 98 15.66 10.55 2.15
C ASN A 98 15.36 9.42 1.16
N GLU A 99 14.91 9.74 -0.06
CA GLU A 99 14.64 8.76 -1.12
C GLU A 99 15.85 7.87 -1.46
N ASN A 100 17.07 8.36 -1.24
CA ASN A 100 18.29 7.57 -1.46
C ASN A 100 18.55 6.52 -0.37
N ASP A 101 17.86 6.59 0.76
CA ASP A 101 18.02 5.66 1.90
C ASP A 101 17.04 4.49 1.83
N ILE A 102 16.08 4.53 0.92
CA ILE A 102 15.15 3.42 0.70
C ILE A 102 15.66 2.46 -0.38
N SER A 103 15.39 1.18 -0.20
CA SER A 103 15.80 0.12 -1.13
C SER A 103 14.56 -0.68 -1.58
N PHE A 104 14.43 -0.88 -2.90
CA PHE A 104 13.32 -1.65 -3.47
C PHE A 104 13.34 -3.11 -3.00
N VAL A 105 12.23 -3.58 -2.47
CA VAL A 105 12.03 -4.99 -2.04
C VAL A 105 11.29 -5.78 -3.11
N GLY A 106 10.19 -5.24 -3.61
CA GLY A 106 9.37 -5.92 -4.61
C GLY A 106 8.01 -5.28 -4.79
N SER A 107 7.20 -5.93 -5.63
CA SER A 107 5.80 -5.56 -5.81
C SER A 107 4.89 -6.77 -5.73
N SER A 108 3.63 -6.55 -5.37
CA SER A 108 2.60 -7.59 -5.29
C SER A 108 1.24 -7.04 -5.72
N PRO A 109 0.44 -7.83 -6.46
CA PRO A 109 -0.95 -7.45 -6.68
C PRO A 109 -1.73 -7.53 -5.38
N ASN A 110 -2.68 -6.63 -5.21
CA ASN A 110 -3.58 -6.64 -4.05
C ASN A 110 -5.01 -6.30 -4.47
N THR A 111 -5.95 -6.56 -3.57
CA THR A 111 -7.35 -6.19 -3.73
C THR A 111 -7.77 -5.35 -2.55
N TYR A 112 -8.09 -4.10 -2.82
CA TYR A 112 -8.47 -3.11 -1.83
C TYR A 112 -9.96 -2.79 -1.98
N ILE A 113 -10.75 -3.06 -0.93
CA ILE A 113 -12.20 -2.80 -0.92
C ILE A 113 -12.46 -1.54 -0.13
N PHE A 114 -12.96 -0.50 -0.78
CA PHE A 114 -13.31 0.76 -0.14
C PHE A 114 -14.70 1.23 -0.60
N LYS A 115 -15.56 1.58 0.34
CA LYS A 115 -16.96 2.02 0.08
C LYS A 115 -17.70 1.11 -0.89
N ASN A 116 -17.58 -0.22 -0.74
CA ASN A 116 -18.15 -1.26 -1.60
C ASN A 116 -17.59 -1.30 -3.04
N MET A 117 -16.58 -0.52 -3.37
CA MET A 117 -15.84 -0.63 -4.62
C MET A 117 -14.60 -1.49 -4.45
N THR A 118 -14.34 -2.32 -5.45
CA THR A 118 -13.13 -3.16 -5.50
C THR A 118 -12.07 -2.47 -6.36
N TYR A 119 -10.98 -2.08 -5.72
CA TYR A 119 -9.78 -1.58 -6.42
C TYR A 119 -8.79 -2.73 -6.56
N LYS A 120 -8.22 -2.87 -7.75
CA LYS A 120 -7.03 -3.68 -7.97
C LYS A 120 -5.82 -2.77 -7.85
N THR A 121 -4.87 -3.15 -7.01
CA THR A 121 -3.66 -2.36 -6.79
C THR A 121 -2.42 -3.14 -7.17
N CYS A 122 -1.37 -2.43 -7.50
CA CYS A 122 0.00 -2.91 -7.54
C CYS A 122 0.74 -2.25 -6.38
N ASP A 123 0.93 -3.01 -5.30
CA ASP A 123 1.60 -2.51 -4.10
C ASP A 123 3.11 -2.67 -4.28
N ILE A 124 3.85 -1.58 -4.17
CA ILE A 124 5.31 -1.48 -4.35
C ILE A 124 5.95 -1.28 -2.98
N PHE A 125 6.92 -2.12 -2.63
CA PHE A 125 7.51 -2.10 -1.29
C PHE A 125 8.98 -1.74 -1.33
N PHE A 126 9.33 -0.86 -0.41
CA PHE A 126 10.71 -0.48 -0.10
C PHE A 126 11.07 -0.87 1.33
N SER A 127 12.34 -0.82 1.65
CA SER A 127 12.86 -1.00 3.01
C SER A 127 13.85 0.10 3.35
N CYS A 128 13.87 0.52 4.61
CA CYS A 128 14.82 1.48 5.14
C CYS A 128 15.27 1.05 6.54
N LYS A 129 16.57 1.06 6.77
CA LYS A 129 17.14 0.77 8.08
C LYS A 129 17.05 2.00 8.97
N LEU A 130 16.46 1.84 10.15
CA LEU A 130 16.43 2.88 11.16
C LEU A 130 17.79 3.08 11.82
N PRO A 131 18.14 4.30 12.26
CA PRO A 131 19.35 4.56 13.04
C PRO A 131 19.37 3.74 14.35
N GLU A 132 20.58 3.41 14.85
CA GLU A 132 20.72 2.66 16.11
C GLU A 132 20.05 3.34 17.31
N ASN A 133 20.03 4.67 17.34
CA ASN A 133 19.45 5.47 18.42
C ASN A 133 18.04 5.96 18.09
N PHE A 134 17.32 5.24 17.23
CA PHE A 134 15.97 5.63 16.85
C PHE A 134 15.01 5.53 18.05
N ASP A 135 14.32 6.64 18.32
CA ASP A 135 13.31 6.72 19.39
C ASP A 135 11.91 6.88 18.79
N ILE A 136 11.10 5.85 18.91
CA ILE A 136 9.70 5.81 18.44
C ILE A 136 8.84 6.93 19.08
N ASN A 137 9.18 7.41 20.29
CA ASN A 137 8.44 8.47 20.97
C ASN A 137 8.61 9.84 20.32
N GLN A 138 9.54 10.01 19.41
CA GLN A 138 9.73 11.25 18.64
C GLN A 138 8.78 11.33 17.44
N LEU A 139 8.15 10.23 17.06
CA LEU A 139 7.21 10.17 15.96
C LEU A 139 5.90 10.89 16.29
N LYS A 140 5.29 11.48 15.26
CA LYS A 140 4.01 12.20 15.36
C LYS A 140 3.01 11.51 14.43
N ILE A 141 2.20 10.65 15.00
CA ILE A 141 1.20 9.92 14.24
C ILE A 141 0.06 10.84 13.78
N GLN A 142 -0.43 10.60 12.58
CA GLN A 142 -1.68 11.17 12.09
C GLN A 142 -2.85 10.32 12.65
N GLU A 143 -3.45 10.75 13.74
CA GLU A 143 -4.47 9.99 14.49
C GLU A 143 -5.68 9.54 13.66
N SER A 144 -5.96 10.22 12.54
CA SER A 144 -7.02 9.82 11.60
C SER A 144 -6.68 8.55 10.81
N GLU A 145 -5.40 8.21 10.68
CA GLU A 145 -4.90 7.06 9.93
C GLU A 145 -4.25 5.99 10.80
N VAL A 146 -3.51 6.41 11.81
CA VAL A 146 -2.71 5.56 12.70
C VAL A 146 -3.20 5.66 14.14
N GLN A 147 -3.53 4.52 14.76
CA GLN A 147 -3.91 4.45 16.19
C GLN A 147 -2.68 4.33 17.09
N GLU A 148 -1.70 3.57 16.66
CA GLU A 148 -0.57 3.14 17.48
C GLU A 148 0.59 2.71 16.56
N LEU A 149 1.82 2.90 17.04
CA LEU A 149 3.04 2.38 16.42
C LEU A 149 3.74 1.47 17.41
N ASP A 150 4.25 0.33 16.93
CA ASP A 150 5.05 -0.56 17.77
C ASP A 150 6.05 -1.36 16.93
N PHE A 151 7.09 -1.86 17.60
CA PHE A 151 8.10 -2.73 17.01
C PHE A 151 7.77 -4.20 17.19
N TYR A 152 7.86 -4.95 16.10
CA TYR A 152 7.62 -6.39 16.06
C TYR A 152 8.87 -7.13 15.63
N LYS A 153 9.34 -8.04 16.47
CA LYS A 153 10.51 -8.87 16.18
C LYS A 153 10.19 -9.90 15.11
N ILE A 154 10.96 -9.90 14.03
CA ILE A 154 10.77 -10.81 12.90
C ILE A 154 12.07 -11.60 12.66
N THR A 155 12.04 -12.88 13.03
CA THR A 155 13.20 -13.79 12.88
C THR A 155 12.87 -14.97 11.96
N SER A 156 11.59 -15.24 11.75
CA SER A 156 11.09 -16.34 10.94
C SER A 156 9.84 -15.94 10.15
N GLU A 157 9.49 -16.72 9.14
CA GLU A 157 8.23 -16.52 8.42
C GLU A 157 7.01 -16.75 9.32
N MET A 158 7.14 -17.62 10.35
CA MET A 158 6.09 -17.87 11.33
C MET A 158 5.76 -16.60 12.13
N ASP A 159 6.76 -15.76 12.45
CA ASP A 159 6.51 -14.49 13.14
C ASP A 159 5.63 -13.59 12.28
N ILE A 160 5.86 -13.56 10.96
CA ILE A 160 5.04 -12.78 10.00
C ILE A 160 3.61 -13.35 9.89
N GLU A 161 3.47 -14.68 9.85
CA GLU A 161 2.16 -15.34 9.74
C GLU A 161 1.27 -15.11 10.97
N ASN A 162 1.87 -14.94 12.14
CA ASN A 162 1.17 -14.65 13.38
C ASN A 162 0.75 -13.17 13.53
N LEU A 163 1.23 -12.27 12.69
CA LEU A 163 0.81 -10.87 12.72
C LEU A 163 -0.57 -10.69 12.07
N PRO A 164 -1.47 -9.93 12.69
CA PRO A 164 -2.76 -9.59 12.10
C PRO A 164 -2.60 -8.50 11.02
N LEU A 165 -1.87 -8.81 9.95
CA LEU A 165 -1.62 -7.85 8.87
C LEU A 165 -2.89 -7.56 8.08
N ALA A 166 -3.11 -6.30 7.76
CA ALA A 166 -4.27 -5.82 7.02
C ALA A 166 -4.33 -6.37 5.59
N PHE A 167 -3.17 -6.53 4.95
CA PHE A 167 -3.06 -6.86 3.53
C PHE A 167 -2.07 -8.01 3.28
N GLY A 168 -2.48 -8.93 2.41
CA GLY A 168 -1.64 -10.08 2.04
C GLY A 168 -0.37 -9.69 1.27
N SER A 169 -0.38 -8.57 0.56
CA SER A 169 0.80 -8.02 -0.11
C SER A 169 1.93 -7.70 0.88
N ALA A 170 1.61 -7.11 2.03
CA ALA A 170 2.57 -6.84 3.10
C ALA A 170 3.19 -8.14 3.66
N ASN A 171 2.36 -9.18 3.91
CA ASN A 171 2.86 -10.48 4.38
C ASN A 171 3.89 -11.07 3.39
N LEU A 172 3.55 -11.07 2.09
CA LEU A 172 4.43 -11.60 1.05
C LEU A 172 5.75 -10.82 0.97
N MET A 173 5.69 -9.48 1.06
CA MET A 173 6.88 -8.66 0.95
C MET A 173 7.76 -8.69 2.20
N LEU A 174 7.18 -8.82 3.39
CA LEU A 174 7.94 -9.06 4.62
C LEU A 174 8.71 -10.38 4.56
N LYS A 175 8.12 -11.45 4.05
CA LYS A 175 8.82 -12.72 3.82
C LYS A 175 9.97 -12.57 2.82
N LYS A 176 9.73 -11.87 1.71
CA LYS A 176 10.76 -11.60 0.71
C LYS A 176 11.92 -10.79 1.30
N TRP A 177 11.61 -9.73 2.05
CA TRP A 177 12.60 -8.93 2.77
C TRP A 177 13.41 -9.76 3.76
N LEU A 178 12.75 -10.57 4.62
CA LEU A 178 13.42 -11.44 5.59
C LEU A 178 14.39 -12.42 4.90
N ASN A 179 13.98 -13.02 3.79
CA ASN A 179 14.82 -13.98 3.07
C ASN A 179 16.00 -13.33 2.34
N SER A 180 15.94 -12.03 2.01
CA SER A 180 17.08 -11.29 1.43
C SER A 180 18.14 -10.92 2.45
N ARG A 181 17.88 -11.09 3.75
CA ARG A 181 18.80 -10.76 4.85
C ARG A 181 19.55 -11.97 5.43
N LYS A 182 19.25 -13.16 4.92
CA LYS A 182 19.96 -14.40 5.26
C LYS A 182 21.21 -14.54 4.40
#